data_1c74312981384fd48f3a2c7663d35d8e
#
_entry.id   1c74312981384fd48f3a2c7663d35d8e
#
_cell.length_a   1.000
_cell.length_b   1.000
_cell.length_c   1.000
_cell.angle_alpha   90.00
_cell.angle_beta   90.00
_cell.angle_gamma   90.00
#
_symmetry.space_group_name_H-M   'P 1'
#
loop_
_entity.id
_entity.type
_entity.pdbx_description
1 polymer ?
#
loop_
_entity_poly.entity_id
_entity_poly.type
_entity_poly.pdbx_seq_one_letter_code
_entity_poly.pdbx_strand_id
1 'polypeptide(L)'
;MLDFEQLLSDLRDLEHELNSIGVEAVLDERDDGMPEFHFGEFGGGLSWWVNKGFYLTIWAGNLSDVYDTNIFCEFRHELMRRLADQYEGKAQDTRDGWRRLCGDDTPMPANLAKKADEYERAAERLHDAIRDDGVPVFIDNFADFKLLRQHDPRDLLTDAAGDRLRGMGLVERRYYVDQVFDELTDEGRAAVEYTTRTMGISLK
;
A
#
# COMPACT_ATOMS: atom_id res chain seq x y z
N MET A 1 10.41 12.01 -22.11
CA MET A 1 10.60 10.65 -22.66
C MET A 1 11.34 9.91 -21.57
N LEU A 2 10.72 8.93 -20.94
CA LEU A 2 11.41 8.12 -19.92
C LEU A 2 12.54 7.36 -20.61
N ASP A 3 13.72 7.44 -20.03
CA ASP A 3 14.89 6.71 -20.47
C ASP A 3 14.72 5.25 -20.00
N PHE A 4 14.76 4.30 -20.92
CA PHE A 4 14.59 2.89 -20.61
C PHE A 4 15.73 2.36 -19.71
N GLU A 5 16.94 2.86 -19.88
CA GLU A 5 18.09 2.51 -19.04
C GLU A 5 17.90 3.02 -17.60
N GLN A 6 17.39 4.25 -17.46
CA GLN A 6 17.06 4.80 -16.14
C GLN A 6 15.97 3.97 -15.45
N LEU A 7 14.95 3.58 -16.21
CA LEU A 7 13.87 2.75 -15.69
C LEU A 7 14.37 1.39 -15.18
N LEU A 8 15.23 0.71 -15.97
CA LEU A 8 15.82 -0.56 -15.52
C LEU A 8 16.69 -0.38 -14.28
N SER A 9 17.38 0.76 -14.16
CA SER A 9 18.11 1.10 -12.94
C SER A 9 17.18 1.24 -11.74
N ASP A 10 16.12 2.02 -11.90
CA ASP A 10 15.13 2.28 -10.84
C ASP A 10 14.43 0.98 -10.39
N LEU A 11 14.17 0.05 -11.33
CA LEU A 11 13.60 -1.26 -11.02
C LEU A 11 14.56 -2.17 -10.26
N ARG A 12 15.85 -2.14 -10.60
CA ARG A 12 16.87 -2.91 -9.86
C ARG A 12 17.05 -2.37 -8.44
N ASP A 13 16.98 -1.06 -8.29
CA ASP A 13 17.02 -0.42 -6.97
C ASP A 13 15.80 -0.83 -6.14
N LEU A 14 14.62 -0.90 -6.75
CA LEU A 14 13.39 -1.38 -6.10
C LEU A 14 13.47 -2.87 -5.74
N GLU A 15 14.01 -3.72 -6.62
CA GLU A 15 14.27 -5.14 -6.32
C GLU A 15 15.16 -5.27 -5.07
N HIS A 16 16.23 -4.50 -5.04
CA HIS A 16 17.18 -4.50 -3.92
C HIS A 16 16.54 -4.05 -2.63
N GLU A 17 15.73 -3.01 -2.70
CA GLU A 17 15.00 -2.46 -1.57
C GLU A 17 14.00 -3.47 -1.01
N LEU A 18 13.13 -4.06 -1.85
CA LEU A 18 12.16 -5.06 -1.42
C LEU A 18 12.84 -6.26 -0.76
N ASN A 19 13.92 -6.76 -1.36
CA ASN A 19 14.70 -7.85 -0.77
C ASN A 19 15.34 -7.45 0.57
N SER A 20 15.79 -6.21 0.72
CA SER A 20 16.39 -5.71 1.96
C SER A 20 15.41 -5.68 3.14
N ILE A 21 14.15 -5.43 2.87
CA ILE A 21 13.07 -5.47 3.87
C ILE A 21 12.43 -6.86 4.00
N GLY A 22 12.98 -7.87 3.32
CA GLY A 22 12.55 -9.27 3.42
C GLY A 22 11.28 -9.59 2.63
N VAL A 23 10.99 -8.81 1.58
CA VAL A 23 9.98 -9.10 0.57
C VAL A 23 10.71 -9.65 -0.64
N GLU A 24 10.49 -10.93 -0.94
CA GLU A 24 11.14 -11.58 -2.07
C GLU A 24 10.67 -10.95 -3.38
N ALA A 25 11.60 -10.37 -4.11
CA ALA A 25 11.37 -9.76 -5.42
C ALA A 25 12.48 -10.19 -6.37
N VAL A 26 12.12 -10.50 -7.62
CA VAL A 26 13.06 -10.87 -8.68
C VAL A 26 12.70 -10.10 -9.94
N LEU A 27 13.67 -9.37 -10.47
CA LEU A 27 13.56 -8.69 -11.76
C LEU A 27 14.18 -9.56 -12.83
N ASP A 28 13.36 -10.10 -13.71
CA ASP A 28 13.77 -10.91 -14.87
C ASP A 28 13.60 -10.11 -16.17
N GLU A 29 14.22 -10.62 -17.23
CA GLU A 29 14.05 -10.13 -18.58
C GLU A 29 13.29 -11.17 -19.41
N ARG A 30 12.16 -10.75 -19.98
CA ARG A 30 11.37 -11.60 -20.87
C ARG A 30 12.09 -11.85 -22.22
N ASP A 31 11.65 -12.84 -22.95
CA ASP A 31 12.17 -13.18 -24.29
C ASP A 31 12.11 -12.01 -25.29
N ASP A 32 11.21 -11.03 -25.06
CA ASP A 32 11.07 -9.80 -25.86
C ASP A 32 11.95 -8.64 -25.37
N GLY A 33 12.82 -8.86 -24.38
CA GLY A 33 13.70 -7.86 -23.80
C GLY A 33 13.02 -6.91 -22.82
N MET A 34 11.77 -7.20 -22.43
CA MET A 34 11.02 -6.39 -21.47
C MET A 34 11.23 -6.88 -20.05
N PRO A 35 11.39 -5.96 -19.07
CA PRO A 35 11.53 -6.34 -17.68
C PRO A 35 10.23 -6.94 -17.13
N GLU A 36 10.36 -7.99 -16.33
CA GLU A 36 9.27 -8.62 -15.61
C GLU A 36 9.63 -8.76 -14.14
N PHE A 37 8.72 -8.34 -13.26
CA PHE A 37 8.91 -8.43 -11.81
C PHE A 37 8.09 -9.58 -11.23
N HIS A 38 8.72 -10.39 -10.41
CA HIS A 38 8.08 -11.47 -9.67
C HIS A 38 8.19 -11.22 -8.17
N PHE A 39 7.11 -11.51 -7.42
CA PHE A 39 7.03 -11.27 -5.99
C PHE A 39 6.73 -12.58 -5.25
N GLY A 40 7.76 -13.33 -4.93
CA GLY A 40 7.71 -14.49 -4.04
C GLY A 40 6.50 -15.41 -4.22
N GLU A 41 5.83 -15.72 -3.13
CA GLU A 41 4.69 -16.65 -3.08
C GLU A 41 3.41 -16.12 -3.78
N PHE A 42 3.34 -14.86 -4.17
CA PHE A 42 2.11 -14.28 -4.71
C PHE A 42 1.90 -14.56 -6.20
N GLY A 43 2.87 -15.22 -6.87
CA GLY A 43 2.75 -15.55 -8.29
C GLY A 43 2.41 -14.34 -9.16
N GLY A 44 2.76 -13.16 -8.69
CA GLY A 44 2.50 -11.91 -9.35
C GLY A 44 3.70 -11.50 -10.18
N GLY A 45 3.43 -10.90 -11.33
CA GLY A 45 4.44 -10.31 -12.18
C GLY A 45 4.05 -8.89 -12.55
N LEU A 46 5.04 -8.09 -12.83
CA LEU A 46 4.90 -6.79 -13.44
C LEU A 46 5.19 -6.95 -14.92
N SER A 47 4.24 -6.67 -15.78
CA SER A 47 4.51 -6.60 -17.19
C SER A 47 4.35 -5.17 -17.69
N TRP A 48 5.26 -4.78 -18.59
CA TRP A 48 5.32 -3.44 -19.14
C TRP A 48 4.75 -3.42 -20.54
N TRP A 49 3.90 -2.44 -20.81
CA TRP A 49 3.47 -2.13 -22.17
C TRP A 49 3.88 -0.69 -22.49
N VAL A 50 4.74 -0.54 -23.49
CA VAL A 50 5.12 0.80 -24.01
C VAL A 50 4.06 1.24 -24.99
N ASN A 51 3.08 2.00 -24.53
CA ASN A 51 2.15 2.68 -25.44
C ASN A 51 1.94 4.11 -24.94
N LYS A 52 2.86 5.01 -25.29
CA LYS A 52 2.86 6.46 -24.95
C LYS A 52 2.91 6.81 -23.45
N GLY A 53 3.10 5.87 -22.60
CA GLY A 53 3.26 5.93 -21.16
C GLY A 53 3.54 4.52 -20.67
N PHE A 54 4.09 4.37 -19.46
CA PHE A 54 4.31 3.06 -18.88
C PHE A 54 3.00 2.57 -18.27
N TYR A 55 2.47 1.47 -18.79
CA TYR A 55 1.39 0.74 -18.17
C TYR A 55 2.00 -0.35 -17.31
N LEU A 56 1.67 -0.30 -16.04
CA LEU A 56 2.07 -1.27 -15.07
C LEU A 56 0.90 -2.18 -14.77
N THR A 57 1.02 -3.44 -15.15
CA THR A 57 0.06 -4.46 -14.74
C THR A 57 0.63 -5.18 -13.53
N ILE A 58 0.06 -4.93 -12.37
CA ILE A 58 0.41 -5.63 -11.15
C ILE A 58 -0.48 -6.87 -11.05
N TRP A 59 0.16 -8.04 -11.11
CA TRP A 59 -0.50 -9.30 -10.87
C TRP A 59 -0.23 -9.70 -9.42
N ALA A 60 -1.19 -9.47 -8.55
CA ALA A 60 -1.14 -9.96 -7.19
C ALA A 60 -2.26 -10.99 -7.01
N GLY A 61 -1.94 -12.26 -7.09
CA GLY A 61 -2.91 -13.35 -7.03
C GLY A 61 -3.84 -13.36 -8.26
N ASN A 62 -5.17 -13.53 -8.04
CA ASN A 62 -6.17 -13.56 -9.12
C ASN A 62 -6.66 -12.16 -9.55
N LEU A 63 -6.08 -11.09 -9.03
CA LEU A 63 -6.46 -9.72 -9.34
C LEU A 63 -5.39 -9.09 -10.21
N SER A 64 -5.74 -8.77 -11.45
CA SER A 64 -4.93 -7.94 -12.33
C SER A 64 -5.46 -6.51 -12.24
N ASP A 65 -4.67 -5.63 -11.64
CA ASP A 65 -4.96 -4.21 -11.67
C ASP A 65 -3.98 -3.50 -12.60
N VAL A 66 -4.53 -2.62 -13.43
CA VAL A 66 -3.73 -1.77 -14.31
C VAL A 66 -3.53 -0.44 -13.60
N TYR A 67 -2.29 -0.11 -13.34
CA TYR A 67 -1.89 1.20 -12.81
C TYR A 67 -1.14 1.97 -13.89
N ASP A 68 -1.64 3.15 -14.22
CA ASP A 68 -1.07 4.03 -15.24
C ASP A 68 -0.39 5.21 -14.54
N THR A 69 0.93 5.24 -14.57
CA THR A 69 1.71 6.38 -14.06
C THR A 69 2.98 6.58 -14.89
N ASN A 70 3.35 7.84 -15.08
CA ASN A 70 4.63 8.22 -15.68
C ASN A 70 5.67 8.56 -14.60
N ILE A 71 5.33 8.38 -13.33
CA ILE A 71 6.14 8.79 -12.19
C ILE A 71 6.53 7.53 -11.42
N PHE A 72 7.81 7.17 -11.44
CA PHE A 72 8.32 5.95 -10.82
C PHE A 72 8.06 5.88 -9.30
N CYS A 73 8.17 7.00 -8.58
CA CYS A 73 7.90 7.01 -7.14
C CYS A 73 6.43 6.72 -6.82
N GLU A 74 5.48 7.20 -7.62
CA GLU A 74 4.06 6.86 -7.46
C GLU A 74 3.83 5.37 -7.70
N PHE A 75 4.48 4.82 -8.73
CA PHE A 75 4.46 3.40 -9.01
C PHE A 75 5.01 2.57 -7.85
N ARG A 76 6.20 2.90 -7.35
CA ARG A 76 6.85 2.23 -6.24
C ARG A 76 5.94 2.20 -5.01
N HIS A 77 5.34 3.32 -4.66
CA HIS A 77 4.40 3.43 -3.55
C HIS A 77 3.17 2.55 -3.71
N GLU A 78 2.52 2.61 -4.87
CA GLU A 78 1.34 1.82 -5.15
C GLU A 78 1.65 0.33 -5.14
N LEU A 79 2.80 -0.08 -5.69
CA LEU A 79 3.27 -1.45 -5.62
C LEU A 79 3.46 -1.91 -4.18
N MET A 80 4.20 -1.15 -3.38
CA MET A 80 4.45 -1.50 -1.98
C MET A 80 3.17 -1.56 -1.16
N ARG A 81 2.25 -0.61 -1.37
CA ARG A 81 0.94 -0.61 -0.73
C ARG A 81 0.16 -1.87 -1.05
N ARG A 82 0.06 -2.25 -2.33
CA ARG A 82 -0.66 -3.46 -2.75
C ARG A 82 -0.02 -4.74 -2.25
N LEU A 83 1.31 -4.80 -2.21
CA LEU A 83 2.00 -5.92 -1.60
C LEU A 83 1.69 -6.01 -0.10
N ALA A 84 1.67 -4.89 0.62
CA ALA A 84 1.29 -4.86 2.02
C ALA A 84 -0.14 -5.39 2.23
N ASP A 85 -1.12 -4.89 1.48
CA ASP A 85 -2.51 -5.35 1.51
C ASP A 85 -2.61 -6.88 1.26
N GLN A 86 -1.81 -7.41 0.33
CA GLN A 86 -1.76 -8.86 0.04
C GLN A 86 -1.18 -9.67 1.21
N TYR A 87 -0.12 -9.17 1.85
CA TYR A 87 0.46 -9.82 3.02
C TYR A 87 -0.50 -9.79 4.21
N GLU A 88 -1.19 -8.67 4.46
CA GLU A 88 -2.24 -8.57 5.48
C GLU A 88 -3.39 -9.54 5.21
N GLY A 89 -3.87 -9.59 3.97
CA GLY A 89 -4.89 -10.55 3.53
C GLY A 89 -4.48 -11.99 3.80
N LYS A 90 -3.24 -12.37 3.47
CA LYS A 90 -2.69 -13.72 3.74
C LYS A 90 -2.61 -14.05 5.23
N ALA A 91 -2.17 -13.09 6.04
CA ALA A 91 -2.13 -13.25 7.49
C ALA A 91 -3.54 -13.51 8.04
N GLN A 92 -4.50 -12.68 7.64
CA GLN A 92 -5.90 -12.80 8.03
C GLN A 92 -6.52 -14.12 7.54
N ASP A 93 -6.35 -14.47 6.27
CA ASP A 93 -6.87 -15.72 5.70
C ASP A 93 -6.30 -16.97 6.41
N THR A 94 -5.04 -16.92 6.82
CA THR A 94 -4.41 -18.02 7.58
C THR A 94 -5.08 -18.18 8.94
N ARG A 95 -5.36 -17.07 9.65
CA ARG A 95 -6.02 -17.11 10.97
C ARG A 95 -7.49 -17.50 10.86
N ASP A 96 -8.21 -16.91 9.93
CA ASP A 96 -9.64 -17.17 9.73
C ASP A 96 -9.90 -18.58 9.16
N GLY A 97 -9.01 -19.06 8.28
CA GLY A 97 -9.05 -20.44 7.80
C GLY A 97 -8.94 -21.44 8.94
N TRP A 98 -8.00 -21.22 9.87
CA TRP A 98 -7.86 -22.07 11.05
C TRP A 98 -9.10 -22.03 11.95
N ARG A 99 -9.61 -20.82 12.26
CA ARG A 99 -10.82 -20.65 13.08
C ARG A 99 -12.03 -21.36 12.48
N ARG A 100 -12.22 -21.23 11.18
CA ARG A 100 -13.34 -21.89 10.45
C ARG A 100 -13.25 -23.43 10.49
N LEU A 101 -12.04 -23.98 10.44
CA LEU A 101 -11.83 -25.43 10.42
C LEU A 101 -11.88 -26.06 11.82
N CYS A 102 -11.37 -25.40 12.82
CA CYS A 102 -11.11 -25.96 14.15
C CYS A 102 -11.91 -25.33 15.28
N GLY A 103 -12.61 -24.21 15.01
CA GLY A 103 -13.32 -23.43 16.01
C GLY A 103 -12.41 -22.45 16.78
N ASP A 104 -13.02 -21.46 17.40
CA ASP A 104 -12.31 -20.37 18.10
C ASP A 104 -11.50 -20.84 19.32
N ASP A 105 -11.95 -21.92 19.96
CA ASP A 105 -11.32 -22.46 21.18
C ASP A 105 -10.08 -23.33 20.89
N THR A 106 -9.79 -23.64 19.62
CA THR A 106 -8.67 -24.50 19.27
C THR A 106 -7.43 -23.65 18.99
N PRO A 107 -6.33 -23.82 19.78
CA PRO A 107 -5.12 -23.05 19.54
C PRO A 107 -4.52 -23.34 18.17
N MET A 108 -4.11 -22.29 17.46
CA MET A 108 -3.47 -22.43 16.18
C MET A 108 -2.11 -23.12 16.32
N PRO A 109 -1.75 -24.08 15.43
CA PRO A 109 -0.43 -24.68 15.40
C PRO A 109 0.68 -23.62 15.26
N ALA A 110 1.77 -23.80 16.01
CA ALA A 110 2.86 -22.81 16.08
C ALA A 110 3.46 -22.46 14.70
N ASN A 111 3.51 -23.41 13.78
CA ASN A 111 3.99 -23.17 12.42
C ASN A 111 3.06 -22.24 11.60
N LEU A 112 1.74 -22.40 11.76
CA LEU A 112 0.76 -21.53 11.08
C LEU A 112 0.72 -20.14 11.72
N ALA A 113 0.77 -20.06 13.07
CA ALA A 113 0.87 -18.81 13.77
C ALA A 113 2.13 -18.04 13.34
N LYS A 114 3.28 -18.72 13.32
CA LYS A 114 4.54 -18.12 12.86
C LYS A 114 4.44 -17.59 11.42
N LYS A 115 3.79 -18.35 10.53
CA LYS A 115 3.63 -17.93 9.12
C LYS A 115 2.73 -16.70 9.01
N ALA A 116 1.62 -16.63 9.74
CA ALA A 116 0.77 -15.45 9.80
C ALA A 116 1.51 -14.21 10.34
N ASP A 117 2.32 -14.39 11.39
CA ASP A 117 3.14 -13.32 11.96
C ASP A 117 4.26 -12.86 11.02
N GLU A 118 4.80 -13.76 10.18
CA GLU A 118 5.77 -13.41 9.13
C GLU A 118 5.14 -12.53 8.06
N TYR A 119 3.91 -12.83 7.65
CA TYR A 119 3.16 -12.01 6.71
C TYR A 119 2.85 -10.62 7.29
N GLU A 120 2.38 -10.52 8.54
CA GLU A 120 2.15 -9.21 9.16
C GLU A 120 3.42 -8.35 9.21
N ARG A 121 4.55 -8.94 9.62
CA ARG A 121 5.83 -8.21 9.65
C ARG A 121 6.30 -7.79 8.26
N ALA A 122 5.97 -8.53 7.20
CA ALA A 122 6.27 -8.12 5.84
C ALA A 122 5.42 -6.90 5.44
N ALA A 123 4.13 -6.92 5.76
CA ALA A 123 3.24 -5.78 5.54
C ALA A 123 3.70 -4.52 6.33
N GLU A 124 4.01 -4.67 7.62
CA GLU A 124 4.52 -3.57 8.44
C GLU A 124 5.77 -2.92 7.84
N ARG A 125 6.75 -3.74 7.37
CA ARG A 125 7.97 -3.23 6.75
C ARG A 125 7.72 -2.49 5.44
N LEU A 126 6.75 -2.95 4.63
CA LEU A 126 6.34 -2.26 3.42
C LEU A 126 5.69 -0.90 3.74
N HIS A 127 4.83 -0.85 4.74
CA HIS A 127 4.24 0.41 5.20
C HIS A 127 5.29 1.38 5.75
N ASP A 128 6.25 0.89 6.50
CA ASP A 128 7.36 1.71 7.02
C ASP A 128 8.22 2.26 5.87
N ALA A 129 8.55 1.43 4.87
CA ALA A 129 9.30 1.87 3.71
C ALA A 129 8.58 2.96 2.89
N ILE A 130 7.25 2.90 2.81
CA ILE A 130 6.44 3.96 2.17
C ILE A 130 6.52 5.26 2.99
N ARG A 131 6.47 5.19 4.31
CA ARG A 131 6.54 6.38 5.19
C ARG A 131 7.90 7.08 5.14
N ASP A 132 8.97 6.31 5.07
CA ASP A 132 10.34 6.84 5.09
C ASP A 132 10.69 7.65 3.83
N ASP A 133 9.94 7.50 2.73
CA ASP A 133 10.18 8.21 1.47
C ASP A 133 9.73 9.68 1.47
N GLY A 134 8.98 10.10 2.47
CA GLY A 134 8.37 11.43 2.50
C GLY A 134 7.35 11.68 1.38
N VAL A 135 6.95 10.64 0.63
CA VAL A 135 5.85 10.74 -0.33
C VAL A 135 4.54 10.54 0.42
N PRO A 136 3.58 11.44 0.28
CA PRO A 136 2.31 11.34 0.97
C PRO A 136 1.53 10.08 0.59
N VAL A 137 0.82 9.51 1.55
CA VAL A 137 -0.07 8.36 1.32
C VAL A 137 -1.17 8.73 0.32
N PHE A 138 -1.39 7.89 -0.68
CA PHE A 138 -2.56 8.03 -1.56
C PHE A 138 -3.79 7.46 -0.88
N ILE A 139 -4.87 8.23 -0.81
CA ILE A 139 -6.13 7.81 -0.20
C ILE A 139 -7.01 7.20 -1.29
N ASP A 140 -6.98 5.88 -1.42
CA ASP A 140 -7.71 5.13 -2.44
C ASP A 140 -9.20 4.99 -2.15
N ASN A 141 -9.59 4.98 -0.88
CA ASN A 141 -10.98 4.96 -0.48
C ASN A 141 -11.60 6.36 -0.67
N PHE A 142 -12.43 6.51 -1.70
CA PHE A 142 -13.06 7.79 -2.02
C PHE A 142 -13.93 8.35 -0.87
N ALA A 143 -14.53 7.50 -0.05
CA ALA A 143 -15.32 7.95 1.10
C ALA A 143 -14.40 8.55 2.18
N ASP A 144 -13.28 7.91 2.47
CA ASP A 144 -12.27 8.39 3.41
C ASP A 144 -11.60 9.68 2.90
N PHE A 145 -11.27 9.75 1.60
CA PHE A 145 -10.77 10.97 0.97
C PHE A 145 -11.75 12.14 1.09
N LYS A 146 -13.03 11.89 0.79
CA LYS A 146 -14.07 12.91 0.91
C LYS A 146 -14.24 13.38 2.35
N LEU A 147 -14.19 12.44 3.30
CA LEU A 147 -14.27 12.72 4.72
C LEU A 147 -13.12 13.63 5.17
N LEU A 148 -11.87 13.27 4.84
CA LEU A 148 -10.69 14.08 5.18
C LEU A 148 -10.69 15.44 4.50
N ARG A 149 -11.07 15.51 3.23
CA ARG A 149 -11.11 16.76 2.46
C ARG A 149 -12.14 17.76 2.99
N GLN A 150 -13.24 17.27 3.56
CA GLN A 150 -14.34 18.06 4.10
C GLN A 150 -14.30 18.19 5.62
N HIS A 151 -13.29 17.60 6.25
CA HIS A 151 -13.17 17.55 7.70
C HIS A 151 -13.03 18.95 8.30
N ASP A 152 -13.96 19.30 9.18
CA ASP A 152 -13.80 20.48 10.06
C ASP A 152 -12.88 20.04 11.22
N PRO A 153 -11.81 20.81 11.53
CA PRO A 153 -10.92 20.49 12.66
C PRO A 153 -11.60 20.39 14.03
N ARG A 154 -12.88 20.74 14.10
CA ARG A 154 -13.70 20.65 15.33
C ARG A 154 -14.58 19.42 15.38
N ASP A 155 -14.60 18.62 14.31
CA ASP A 155 -15.42 17.43 14.25
C ASP A 155 -14.72 16.23 14.87
N LEU A 156 -15.52 15.35 15.47
CA LEU A 156 -15.06 14.07 16.00
C LEU A 156 -15.43 12.94 15.05
N LEU A 157 -14.45 12.22 14.54
CA LEU A 157 -14.66 11.04 13.74
C LEU A 157 -14.87 9.82 14.65
N THR A 158 -16.14 9.44 14.85
CA THR A 158 -16.53 8.39 15.83
C THR A 158 -16.79 7.03 15.20
N ASP A 159 -16.76 6.92 13.88
CA ASP A 159 -17.05 5.69 13.15
C ASP A 159 -15.77 4.89 12.81
N ALA A 160 -15.99 3.73 12.19
CA ALA A 160 -14.90 2.86 11.74
C ALA A 160 -13.95 3.55 10.74
N ALA A 161 -14.42 4.58 10.02
CA ALA A 161 -13.56 5.37 9.13
C ALA A 161 -12.58 6.20 9.95
N GLY A 162 -13.05 6.84 11.02
CA GLY A 162 -12.18 7.59 11.94
C GLY A 162 -11.11 6.71 12.57
N ASP A 163 -11.45 5.48 12.96
CA ASP A 163 -10.47 4.53 13.53
C ASP A 163 -9.41 4.13 12.49
N ARG A 164 -9.83 3.86 11.24
CA ARG A 164 -8.87 3.57 10.15
C ARG A 164 -7.94 4.76 9.90
N LEU A 165 -8.49 5.96 9.75
CA LEU A 165 -7.71 7.17 9.46
C LEU A 165 -6.72 7.50 10.59
N ARG A 166 -7.09 7.25 11.84
CA ARG A 166 -6.15 7.34 12.97
C ARG A 166 -5.08 6.25 12.91
N GLY A 167 -5.47 5.01 12.58
CA GLY A 167 -4.53 3.90 12.38
C GLY A 167 -3.50 4.18 11.29
N MET A 168 -3.91 4.91 10.24
CA MET A 168 -3.02 5.37 9.15
C MET A 168 -2.20 6.61 9.52
N GLY A 169 -2.39 7.21 10.69
CA GLY A 169 -1.71 8.43 11.12
C GLY A 169 -2.17 9.69 10.37
N LEU A 170 -3.29 9.64 9.64
CA LEU A 170 -3.79 10.78 8.86
C LEU A 170 -4.59 11.79 9.69
N VAL A 171 -5.12 11.34 10.81
CA VAL A 171 -5.81 12.14 11.84
C VAL A 171 -5.31 11.79 13.21
N GLU A 172 -5.25 12.80 14.07
CA GLU A 172 -4.86 12.66 15.47
C GLU A 172 -5.99 13.14 16.37
N ARG A 173 -6.29 12.38 17.42
CA ARG A 173 -7.28 12.77 18.42
C ARG A 173 -6.67 13.77 19.40
N ARG A 174 -7.25 14.96 19.48
CA ARG A 174 -6.86 16.02 20.40
C ARG A 174 -7.87 16.14 21.54
N TYR A 175 -7.35 16.40 22.72
CA TYR A 175 -8.12 16.58 23.95
C TYR A 175 -7.87 18.00 24.46
N TYR A 176 -8.92 18.81 24.45
CA TYR A 176 -8.92 20.14 25.08
C TYR A 176 -9.93 20.14 26.21
N VAL A 177 -9.60 20.72 27.33
CA VAL A 177 -10.29 20.80 28.62
C VAL A 177 -11.73 20.23 28.67
N ASP A 178 -12.61 20.63 27.73
CA ASP A 178 -14.01 20.20 27.66
C ASP A 178 -14.41 19.69 26.25
N GLN A 179 -13.45 19.48 25.34
CA GLN A 179 -13.75 19.07 23.96
C GLN A 179 -12.76 18.00 23.47
N VAL A 180 -13.29 17.06 22.72
CA VAL A 180 -12.50 16.06 22.00
C VAL A 180 -12.80 16.22 20.53
N PHE A 181 -11.77 16.33 19.70
CA PHE A 181 -11.90 16.43 18.24
C PHE A 181 -10.76 15.70 17.56
N ASP A 182 -10.96 15.36 16.30
CA ASP A 182 -9.91 14.77 15.47
C ASP A 182 -9.33 15.87 14.55
N GLU A 183 -8.01 16.01 14.51
CA GLU A 183 -7.30 16.98 13.68
C GLU A 183 -6.49 16.25 12.61
N LEU A 184 -6.49 16.79 11.39
CA LEU A 184 -5.59 16.28 10.33
C LEU A 184 -4.13 16.48 10.76
N THR A 185 -3.36 15.42 10.70
CA THR A 185 -1.91 15.49 10.86
C THR A 185 -1.27 16.18 9.66
N ASP A 186 0.02 16.47 9.70
CA ASP A 186 0.76 16.98 8.53
C ASP A 186 0.74 15.94 7.40
N GLU A 187 0.87 14.67 7.74
CA GLU A 187 0.73 13.53 6.83
C GLU A 187 -0.67 13.47 6.22
N GLY A 188 -1.72 13.69 7.02
CA GLY A 188 -3.10 13.72 6.54
C GLY A 188 -3.35 14.86 5.56
N ARG A 189 -2.82 16.05 5.82
CA ARG A 189 -2.89 17.20 4.91
C ARG A 189 -2.15 16.92 3.60
N ALA A 190 -0.95 16.38 3.70
CA ALA A 190 -0.14 16.00 2.54
C ALA A 190 -0.82 14.90 1.71
N ALA A 191 -1.42 13.89 2.36
CA ALA A 191 -2.16 12.83 1.68
C ALA A 191 -3.38 13.35 0.92
N VAL A 192 -4.17 14.28 1.50
CA VAL A 192 -5.31 14.91 0.82
C VAL A 192 -4.85 15.73 -0.39
N GLU A 193 -3.78 16.50 -0.26
CA GLU A 193 -3.23 17.31 -1.36
C GLU A 193 -2.71 16.41 -2.48
N TYR A 194 -1.93 15.39 -2.14
CA TYR A 194 -1.38 14.42 -3.09
C TYR A 194 -2.48 13.68 -3.84
N THR A 195 -3.48 13.13 -3.13
CA THR A 195 -4.62 12.43 -3.73
C THR A 195 -5.44 13.36 -4.63
N THR A 196 -5.67 14.61 -4.20
CA THR A 196 -6.37 15.62 -5.00
C THR A 196 -5.66 15.88 -6.33
N ARG A 197 -4.34 16.03 -6.30
CA ARG A 197 -3.52 16.28 -7.48
C ARG A 197 -3.50 15.07 -8.41
N THR A 198 -3.32 13.87 -7.85
CA THR A 198 -3.23 12.61 -8.61
C THR A 198 -4.57 12.26 -9.29
N MET A 199 -5.69 12.54 -8.62
CA MET A 199 -7.03 12.36 -9.21
C MET A 199 -7.42 13.47 -10.20
N GLY A 200 -6.60 14.49 -10.41
CA GLY A 200 -6.92 15.62 -11.29
C GLY A 200 -8.13 16.45 -10.79
N ILE A 201 -8.43 16.38 -9.50
CA ILE A 201 -9.54 17.12 -8.89
C ILE A 201 -9.10 18.55 -8.68
N SER A 202 -9.81 19.51 -9.28
CA SER A 202 -9.52 20.93 -9.08
C SER A 202 -9.76 21.34 -7.62
N LEU A 203 -8.75 21.94 -7.00
CA LEU A 203 -8.89 22.64 -5.73
C LEU A 203 -9.67 23.94 -6.01
N LYS A 204 -10.98 23.92 -5.76
CA LYS A 204 -11.80 25.16 -5.72
C LYS A 204 -11.91 25.65 -4.32
#